data_5c6e90773abe4c4b70b406e5e7ba0a87
#
_entry.id   5c6e90773abe4c4b70b406e5e7ba0a87
#
_cell.length_a   1.000
_cell.length_b   1.000
_cell.length_c   1.000
_cell.angle_alpha   90.00
_cell.angle_beta   90.00
_cell.angle_gamma   90.00
#
_symmetry.space_group_name_H-M   'P 1'
#
loop_
_entity.id
_entity.type
_entity.pdbx_description
1 polymer ?
#
loop_
_entity_poly.entity_id
_entity_poly.type
_entity_poly.pdbx_seq_one_letter_code
_entity_poly.pdbx_strand_id
1 'polypeptide(L)'
;GGSLKDEFEIPGSDTQKATDLIESEFTSEQGGVLNLVFAAPEGQRLDTPERRAAIQRAVRDLRTSPEFKSSDEDKAGIESVGNPFSPDTFSDDGRIAYAEAQFNKVIYEEDREEVVAVEDKVREIVEPAGVTVEYNGDAEFPPIEQGTQELLGLLAALIVLMVVFRTFVATSIPIALALTAVATAFLLLFILAGLTDINTITPLLVSMI
;
A
#
# COMPACT_ATOMS: atom_id res chain seq x y z
N GLY A 1 8.87 -21.72 12.46
CA GLY A 1 9.84 -20.65 12.61
C GLY A 1 9.12 -19.33 12.58
N GLY A 2 9.63 -18.29 13.21
CA GLY A 2 9.03 -16.98 13.20
C GLY A 2 9.08 -16.34 11.80
N SER A 3 8.20 -15.40 11.56
CA SER A 3 8.09 -14.65 10.30
C SER A 3 7.86 -13.17 10.59
N LEU A 4 8.09 -12.33 9.58
CA LEU A 4 7.63 -10.94 9.60
C LEU A 4 6.13 -10.95 9.29
N LYS A 5 5.30 -10.37 10.18
CA LYS A 5 3.86 -10.28 10.02
C LYS A 5 3.38 -8.86 10.23
N ASP A 6 2.39 -8.43 9.46
CA ASP A 6 1.73 -7.12 9.62
C ASP A 6 0.65 -7.12 10.70
N GLU A 7 0.37 -8.26 11.29
CA GLU A 7 -0.67 -8.41 12.29
C GLU A 7 -0.20 -7.91 13.66
N PHE A 8 -0.98 -7.04 14.26
CA PHE A 8 -0.82 -6.58 15.64
C PHE A 8 -1.60 -7.54 16.55
N GLU A 9 -1.02 -8.68 16.83
CA GLU A 9 -1.61 -9.66 17.75
C GLU A 9 -1.18 -9.39 19.20
N ILE A 10 -2.16 -9.22 20.10
CA ILE A 10 -1.94 -9.27 21.54
C ILE A 10 -2.56 -10.57 22.06
N PRO A 11 -1.76 -11.64 22.19
CA PRO A 11 -2.28 -12.95 22.56
C PRO A 11 -3.11 -12.91 23.84
N GLY A 12 -4.34 -13.43 23.78
CA GLY A 12 -5.24 -13.52 24.92
C GLY A 12 -6.05 -12.25 25.24
N SER A 13 -5.90 -11.17 24.46
CA SER A 13 -6.75 -9.99 24.59
C SER A 13 -8.17 -10.26 24.06
N ASP A 14 -9.15 -9.47 24.55
CA ASP A 14 -10.53 -9.58 24.04
C ASP A 14 -10.63 -9.06 22.59
N THR A 15 -9.74 -8.15 22.21
CA THR A 15 -9.60 -7.69 20.81
C THR A 15 -9.16 -8.84 19.92
N GLN A 16 -8.16 -9.64 20.31
CA GLN A 16 -7.72 -10.80 19.53
C GLN A 16 -8.84 -11.82 19.37
N LYS A 17 -9.58 -12.13 20.42
CA LYS A 17 -10.73 -13.04 20.33
C LYS A 17 -11.82 -12.53 19.38
N ALA A 18 -12.05 -11.21 19.34
CA ALA A 18 -12.99 -10.61 18.41
C ALA A 18 -12.47 -10.70 16.96
N THR A 19 -11.18 -10.46 16.74
CA THR A 19 -10.54 -10.62 15.43
C THR A 19 -10.63 -12.08 14.96
N ASP A 20 -10.23 -13.04 15.81
CA ASP A 20 -10.31 -14.48 15.51
C ASP A 20 -11.76 -14.92 15.16
N LEU A 21 -12.76 -14.33 15.83
CA LEU A 21 -14.16 -14.62 15.55
C LEU A 21 -14.59 -14.04 14.18
N ILE A 22 -14.20 -12.80 13.89
CA ILE A 22 -14.46 -12.16 12.60
C ILE A 22 -13.81 -12.98 11.48
N GLU A 23 -12.57 -13.37 11.65
CA GLU A 23 -11.82 -14.20 10.70
C GLU A 23 -12.47 -15.56 10.45
N SER A 24 -13.02 -16.19 11.50
CA SER A 24 -13.67 -17.49 11.37
C SER A 24 -15.06 -17.45 10.74
N GLU A 25 -15.79 -16.34 10.91
CA GLU A 25 -17.18 -16.20 10.47
C GLU A 25 -17.33 -15.37 9.18
N PHE A 26 -16.38 -14.49 8.88
CA PHE A 26 -16.43 -13.53 7.75
C PHE A 26 -15.20 -13.68 6.85
N THR A 27 -14.97 -14.85 6.32
CA THR A 27 -13.79 -15.20 5.48
C THR A 27 -13.68 -14.34 4.20
N SER A 28 -14.77 -13.70 3.76
CA SER A 28 -14.81 -12.89 2.54
C SER A 28 -14.52 -11.39 2.75
N GLU A 29 -14.35 -10.93 4.01
CA GLU A 29 -14.07 -9.51 4.32
C GLU A 29 -12.60 -9.26 4.68
N GLN A 30 -11.72 -10.25 4.53
CA GLN A 30 -10.31 -10.16 4.92
C GLN A 30 -9.38 -9.65 3.81
N GLY A 31 -9.89 -9.43 2.62
CA GLY A 31 -9.08 -8.91 1.51
C GLY A 31 -8.79 -7.42 1.64
N GLY A 32 -7.69 -6.97 1.06
CA GLY A 32 -7.36 -5.55 0.96
C GLY A 32 -8.43 -4.77 0.21
N VAL A 33 -8.67 -3.54 0.60
CA VAL A 33 -9.64 -2.63 -0.03
C VAL A 33 -8.91 -1.50 -0.75
N LEU A 34 -9.22 -1.33 -2.03
CA LEU A 34 -8.82 -0.17 -2.81
C LEU A 34 -10.04 0.70 -3.09
N ASN A 35 -10.06 1.90 -2.53
CA ASN A 35 -11.09 2.88 -2.78
C ASN A 35 -10.77 3.67 -4.04
N LEU A 36 -11.66 3.62 -5.02
CA LEU A 36 -11.58 4.37 -6.28
C LEU A 36 -12.45 5.63 -6.13
N VAL A 37 -11.84 6.79 -6.01
CA VAL A 37 -12.56 8.06 -5.86
C VAL A 37 -12.54 8.80 -7.19
N PHE A 38 -13.69 8.90 -7.82
CA PHE A 38 -13.88 9.59 -9.08
C PHE A 38 -14.33 11.04 -8.85
N ALA A 39 -13.72 11.98 -9.53
CA ALA A 39 -14.06 13.40 -9.44
C ALA A 39 -14.26 14.03 -10.83
N ALA A 40 -15.32 14.84 -10.97
CA ALA A 40 -15.50 15.72 -12.12
C ALA A 40 -14.73 17.02 -11.91
N PRO A 41 -14.28 17.71 -12.99
CA PRO A 41 -13.74 19.05 -12.90
C PRO A 41 -14.67 20.02 -12.20
N GLU A 42 -14.12 21.12 -11.67
CA GLU A 42 -14.90 22.12 -10.93
C GLU A 42 -16.09 22.63 -11.75
N GLY A 43 -17.26 22.70 -11.14
CA GLY A 43 -18.51 23.13 -11.77
C GLY A 43 -19.14 22.11 -12.73
N GLN A 44 -18.60 20.89 -12.83
CA GLN A 44 -19.12 19.83 -13.68
C GLN A 44 -19.60 18.64 -12.82
N ARG A 45 -20.34 17.71 -13.45
CA ARG A 45 -20.92 16.55 -12.79
C ARG A 45 -20.46 15.24 -13.42
N LEU A 46 -20.42 14.15 -12.62
CA LEU A 46 -20.07 12.80 -13.07
C LEU A 46 -21.24 12.05 -13.75
N ASP A 47 -22.46 12.47 -13.48
CA ASP A 47 -23.67 11.80 -14.01
C ASP A 47 -24.02 12.14 -15.48
N THR A 48 -23.12 12.85 -16.17
CA THR A 48 -23.21 13.00 -17.63
C THR A 48 -23.10 11.63 -18.31
N PRO A 49 -23.81 11.41 -19.44
CA PRO A 49 -23.80 10.10 -20.10
C PRO A 49 -22.40 9.57 -20.43
N GLU A 50 -21.50 10.44 -20.86
CA GLU A 50 -20.13 10.08 -21.23
C GLU A 50 -19.30 9.64 -20.02
N ARG A 51 -19.27 10.46 -18.96
CA ARG A 51 -18.49 10.17 -17.73
C ARG A 51 -19.05 8.96 -17.01
N ARG A 52 -20.37 8.91 -16.88
CA ARG A 52 -21.04 7.75 -16.28
C ARG A 52 -20.72 6.45 -17.01
N ALA A 53 -20.74 6.48 -18.36
CA ALA A 53 -20.41 5.32 -19.17
C ALA A 53 -18.94 4.90 -19.00
N ALA A 54 -18.00 5.86 -18.92
CA ALA A 54 -16.59 5.58 -18.69
C ALA A 54 -16.36 4.92 -17.32
N ILE A 55 -16.90 5.50 -16.23
CA ILE A 55 -16.81 4.94 -14.89
C ILE A 55 -17.42 3.54 -14.81
N GLN A 56 -18.63 3.37 -15.38
CA GLN A 56 -19.28 2.06 -15.41
C GLN A 56 -18.51 1.03 -16.25
N ARG A 57 -17.78 1.46 -17.29
CA ARG A 57 -16.90 0.59 -18.06
C ARG A 57 -15.72 0.13 -17.20
N ALA A 58 -15.04 1.06 -16.54
CA ALA A 58 -13.93 0.74 -15.66
C ALA A 58 -14.35 -0.28 -14.58
N VAL A 59 -15.43 -0.01 -13.86
CA VAL A 59 -15.96 -0.92 -12.84
C VAL A 59 -16.33 -2.29 -13.42
N ARG A 60 -16.94 -2.35 -14.62
CA ARG A 60 -17.24 -3.64 -15.28
C ARG A 60 -15.97 -4.40 -15.65
N ASP A 61 -14.97 -3.70 -16.20
CA ASP A 61 -13.73 -4.32 -16.61
C ASP A 61 -13.02 -4.94 -15.40
N LEU A 62 -12.95 -4.24 -14.28
CA LEU A 62 -12.41 -4.79 -13.02
C LEU A 62 -13.18 -6.03 -12.54
N ARG A 63 -14.51 -6.04 -12.69
CA ARG A 63 -15.35 -7.16 -12.26
C ARG A 63 -15.27 -8.39 -13.15
N THR A 64 -15.00 -8.21 -14.44
CA THR A 64 -15.18 -9.26 -15.45
C THR A 64 -13.93 -9.69 -16.18
N SER A 65 -12.89 -8.86 -16.23
CA SER A 65 -11.65 -9.23 -16.91
C SER A 65 -10.89 -10.30 -16.16
N PRO A 66 -10.47 -11.37 -16.83
CA PRO A 66 -9.66 -12.42 -16.22
C PRO A 66 -8.30 -11.90 -15.68
N GLU A 67 -7.82 -10.78 -16.21
CA GLU A 67 -6.60 -10.11 -15.81
C GLU A 67 -6.63 -9.66 -14.34
N PHE A 68 -7.80 -9.23 -13.84
CA PHE A 68 -7.99 -8.76 -12.48
C PHE A 68 -8.63 -9.80 -11.55
N LYS A 69 -8.83 -11.01 -12.06
CA LYS A 69 -9.35 -12.13 -11.28
C LYS A 69 -8.22 -13.10 -10.99
N SER A 70 -8.08 -13.51 -9.76
CA SER A 70 -7.20 -14.61 -9.41
C SER A 70 -8.01 -15.80 -8.93
N SER A 71 -7.70 -16.98 -9.48
CA SER A 71 -8.13 -18.29 -8.94
C SER A 71 -7.04 -18.89 -8.05
N ASP A 72 -5.91 -18.24 -7.91
CA ASP A 72 -4.77 -18.60 -7.09
C ASP A 72 -4.87 -17.81 -5.79
N GLU A 73 -4.95 -18.47 -4.64
CA GLU A 73 -5.06 -17.82 -3.33
C GLU A 73 -3.80 -17.02 -2.98
N ASP A 74 -2.67 -17.35 -3.60
CA ASP A 74 -1.40 -16.65 -3.39
C ASP A 74 -1.28 -15.36 -4.22
N LYS A 75 -2.18 -15.14 -5.20
CA LYS A 75 -2.16 -13.93 -6.04
C LYS A 75 -3.32 -13.00 -5.75
N ALA A 76 -3.00 -11.71 -5.61
CA ALA A 76 -4.01 -10.68 -5.45
C ALA A 76 -4.90 -10.60 -6.71
N GLY A 77 -6.21 -10.59 -6.49
CA GLY A 77 -7.20 -10.44 -7.54
C GLY A 77 -8.46 -9.76 -7.01
N ILE A 78 -9.19 -9.08 -7.87
CA ILE A 78 -10.44 -8.40 -7.52
C ILE A 78 -11.54 -9.44 -7.28
N GLU A 79 -12.07 -9.49 -6.07
CA GLU A 79 -13.23 -10.30 -5.71
C GLU A 79 -14.54 -9.59 -6.06
N SER A 80 -14.66 -8.34 -5.62
CA SER A 80 -15.85 -7.52 -5.85
C SER A 80 -15.49 -6.04 -6.08
N VAL A 81 -16.38 -5.30 -6.73
CA VAL A 81 -16.26 -3.84 -6.87
C VAL A 81 -17.63 -3.23 -6.58
N GLY A 82 -17.69 -2.23 -5.72
CA GLY A 82 -18.89 -1.50 -5.38
C GLY A 82 -19.51 -0.73 -6.56
N ASN A 83 -20.75 -0.22 -6.37
CA ASN A 83 -21.40 0.62 -7.36
C ASN A 83 -21.15 2.11 -7.03
N PRO A 84 -20.40 2.86 -7.86
CA PRO A 84 -20.08 4.26 -7.58
C PRO A 84 -21.26 5.23 -7.70
N PHE A 85 -22.41 4.77 -8.20
CA PHE A 85 -23.62 5.59 -8.37
C PHE A 85 -24.76 5.17 -7.44
N SER A 86 -24.44 4.57 -6.30
CA SER A 86 -25.42 4.33 -5.23
C SER A 86 -25.64 5.63 -4.42
N PRO A 87 -26.79 5.76 -3.73
CA PRO A 87 -27.06 6.94 -2.92
C PRO A 87 -25.97 7.26 -1.88
N ASP A 88 -25.33 6.23 -1.32
CA ASP A 88 -24.31 6.36 -0.27
C ASP A 88 -22.90 6.61 -0.82
N THR A 89 -22.69 6.40 -2.13
CA THR A 89 -21.36 6.49 -2.77
C THR A 89 -21.25 7.64 -3.77
N PHE A 90 -22.35 8.35 -4.01
CA PHE A 90 -22.44 9.45 -4.96
C PHE A 90 -22.80 10.74 -4.22
N SER A 91 -22.01 11.79 -4.36
CA SER A 91 -22.22 13.07 -3.67
C SER A 91 -23.48 13.79 -4.18
N ASP A 92 -24.13 14.56 -3.31
CA ASP A 92 -25.35 15.33 -3.62
C ASP A 92 -25.12 16.34 -4.75
N ASP A 93 -23.94 16.95 -4.83
CA ASP A 93 -23.56 17.86 -5.90
C ASP A 93 -23.23 17.15 -7.22
N GLY A 94 -23.14 15.82 -7.20
CA GLY A 94 -22.85 14.96 -8.35
C GLY A 94 -21.42 15.07 -8.86
N ARG A 95 -20.49 15.63 -8.08
CA ARG A 95 -19.10 15.81 -8.48
C ARG A 95 -18.21 14.65 -8.13
N ILE A 96 -18.53 13.95 -7.06
CA ILE A 96 -17.68 12.88 -6.51
C ILE A 96 -18.49 11.59 -6.46
N ALA A 97 -17.86 10.51 -6.82
CA ALA A 97 -18.35 9.15 -6.63
C ALA A 97 -17.23 8.28 -6.15
N TYR A 98 -17.53 7.27 -5.33
CA TYR A 98 -16.50 6.30 -4.98
C TYR A 98 -17.00 4.86 -5.14
N ALA A 99 -16.07 3.96 -5.36
CA ALA A 99 -16.33 2.52 -5.37
C ALA A 99 -15.22 1.82 -4.60
N GLU A 100 -15.58 0.81 -3.84
CA GLU A 100 -14.64 -0.08 -3.15
C GLU A 100 -14.35 -1.28 -4.04
N ALA A 101 -13.08 -1.49 -4.36
CA ALA A 101 -12.59 -2.71 -4.98
C ALA A 101 -11.99 -3.60 -3.89
N GLN A 102 -12.63 -4.73 -3.63
CA GLN A 102 -12.23 -5.73 -2.64
C GLN A 102 -11.32 -6.74 -3.30
N PHE A 103 -10.15 -6.98 -2.73
CA PHE A 103 -9.26 -8.05 -3.14
C PHE A 103 -9.59 -9.35 -2.40
N ASN A 104 -9.16 -10.48 -2.95
CA ASN A 104 -9.35 -11.82 -2.39
C ASN A 104 -8.40 -12.14 -1.23
N LYS A 105 -7.41 -11.31 -0.98
CA LYS A 105 -6.40 -11.47 0.09
C LYS A 105 -5.97 -10.12 0.64
N VAL A 106 -5.35 -10.11 1.81
CA VAL A 106 -4.62 -8.94 2.32
C VAL A 106 -3.51 -8.58 1.33
N ILE A 107 -3.38 -7.29 1.02
CA ILE A 107 -2.37 -6.79 0.08
C ILE A 107 -1.08 -6.51 0.83
N TYR A 108 0.01 -7.06 0.35
CA TYR A 108 1.36 -6.82 0.82
C TYR A 108 2.19 -6.09 -0.24
N GLU A 109 3.43 -5.71 0.10
CA GLU A 109 4.33 -4.99 -0.83
C GLU A 109 4.58 -5.78 -2.12
N GLU A 110 4.62 -7.11 -2.04
CA GLU A 110 4.79 -8.03 -3.17
C GLU A 110 3.61 -8.03 -4.16
N ASP A 111 2.42 -7.64 -3.70
CA ASP A 111 1.20 -7.56 -4.52
C ASP A 111 1.02 -6.16 -5.16
N ARG A 112 1.98 -5.26 -4.97
CA ARG A 112 1.85 -3.86 -5.44
C ARG A 112 1.71 -3.75 -6.96
N GLU A 113 2.30 -4.67 -7.70
CA GLU A 113 2.21 -4.69 -9.17
C GLU A 113 0.77 -4.90 -9.63
N GLU A 114 0.02 -5.79 -8.97
CA GLU A 114 -1.39 -6.06 -9.26
C GLU A 114 -2.28 -4.86 -8.92
N VAL A 115 -2.01 -4.19 -7.80
CA VAL A 115 -2.75 -2.96 -7.42
C VAL A 115 -2.50 -1.85 -8.43
N VAL A 116 -1.25 -1.60 -8.82
CA VAL A 116 -0.89 -0.60 -9.82
C VAL A 116 -1.53 -0.91 -11.18
N ALA A 117 -1.59 -2.18 -11.57
CA ALA A 117 -2.27 -2.58 -12.80
C ALA A 117 -3.77 -2.23 -12.79
N VAL A 118 -4.44 -2.39 -11.64
CA VAL A 118 -5.84 -1.97 -11.44
C VAL A 118 -5.97 -0.45 -11.57
N GLU A 119 -5.09 0.31 -10.90
CA GLU A 119 -5.10 1.77 -10.94
C GLU A 119 -4.90 2.31 -12.36
N ASP A 120 -3.89 1.81 -13.05
CA ASP A 120 -3.57 2.22 -14.42
C ASP A 120 -4.70 1.91 -15.39
N LYS A 121 -5.34 0.74 -15.23
CA LYS A 121 -6.50 0.36 -16.05
C LYS A 121 -7.68 1.29 -15.84
N VAL A 122 -8.00 1.62 -14.61
CA VAL A 122 -9.09 2.56 -14.30
C VAL A 122 -8.77 3.93 -14.89
N ARG A 123 -7.57 4.43 -14.70
CA ARG A 123 -7.10 5.72 -15.20
C ARG A 123 -7.20 5.79 -16.73
N GLU A 124 -6.71 4.77 -17.44
CA GLU A 124 -6.78 4.65 -18.90
C GLU A 124 -8.21 4.84 -19.43
N ILE A 125 -9.22 4.31 -18.70
CA ILE A 125 -10.61 4.33 -19.15
C ILE A 125 -11.31 5.66 -18.82
N VAL A 126 -11.03 6.25 -17.64
CA VAL A 126 -11.83 7.38 -17.14
C VAL A 126 -11.24 8.74 -17.50
N GLU A 127 -9.92 8.89 -17.60
CA GLU A 127 -9.27 10.17 -17.93
C GLU A 127 -9.70 10.76 -19.30
N PRO A 128 -9.84 9.96 -20.36
CA PRO A 128 -10.32 10.51 -21.66
C PRO A 128 -11.72 11.11 -21.60
N ALA A 129 -12.55 10.72 -20.63
CA ALA A 129 -13.87 11.31 -20.38
C ALA A 129 -13.81 12.57 -19.48
N GLY A 130 -12.63 13.03 -19.10
CA GLY A 130 -12.44 14.15 -18.20
C GLY A 130 -12.84 13.84 -16.76
N VAL A 131 -12.60 12.62 -16.31
CA VAL A 131 -12.77 12.18 -14.91
C VAL A 131 -11.39 11.99 -14.30
N THR A 132 -11.15 12.64 -13.17
CA THR A 132 -9.97 12.37 -12.34
C THR A 132 -10.29 11.21 -11.41
N VAL A 133 -9.34 10.31 -11.21
CA VAL A 133 -9.45 9.23 -10.23
C VAL A 133 -8.29 9.31 -9.25
N GLU A 134 -8.62 9.19 -7.97
CA GLU A 134 -7.69 9.09 -6.85
C GLU A 134 -7.94 7.77 -6.12
N TYR A 135 -6.90 7.26 -5.48
CA TYR A 135 -6.93 5.96 -4.82
C TYR A 135 -6.66 6.12 -3.33
N ASN A 136 -7.27 5.26 -2.53
CA ASN A 136 -7.08 5.18 -1.08
C ASN A 136 -7.48 3.78 -0.58
N GLY A 137 -7.18 3.47 0.66
CA GLY A 137 -7.51 2.19 1.27
C GLY A 137 -6.25 1.46 1.75
N ASP A 138 -6.42 0.33 2.39
CA ASP A 138 -5.33 -0.48 2.92
C ASP A 138 -4.53 -1.21 1.81
N ALA A 139 -5.11 -1.36 0.62
CA ALA A 139 -4.39 -1.82 -0.56
C ALA A 139 -3.48 -0.74 -1.18
N GLU A 140 -3.71 0.55 -0.86
CA GLU A 140 -2.91 1.67 -1.32
C GLU A 140 -1.85 2.01 -0.28
N PHE A 141 -0.74 1.30 -0.30
CA PHE A 141 0.41 1.70 0.51
C PHE A 141 1.14 2.85 -0.16
N PRO A 142 1.41 3.97 0.54
CA PRO A 142 2.31 4.97 0.00
C PRO A 142 3.64 4.28 -0.28
N PRO A 143 4.19 4.41 -1.50
CA PRO A 143 5.50 3.86 -1.77
C PRO A 143 6.46 4.44 -0.74
N ILE A 144 7.05 3.58 0.08
CA ILE A 144 8.16 3.99 0.93
C ILE A 144 9.29 4.28 -0.05
N GLU A 145 9.43 5.54 -0.46
CA GLU A 145 10.56 6.00 -1.26
C GLU A 145 11.83 5.87 -0.41
N GLN A 146 12.26 4.62 -0.23
CA GLN A 146 13.52 4.32 0.41
C GLN A 146 14.64 4.59 -0.59
N GLY A 147 15.63 5.32 -0.15
CA GLY A 147 16.93 5.36 -0.77
C GLY A 147 17.41 6.70 -1.28
N THR A 148 16.62 7.52 -1.95
CA THR A 148 17.14 8.76 -2.56
C THR A 148 17.40 9.84 -1.50
N GLN A 149 16.50 10.00 -0.55
CA GLN A 149 16.65 10.99 0.54
C GLN A 149 17.70 10.55 1.54
N GLU A 150 17.73 9.26 1.88
CA GLU A 150 18.73 8.66 2.77
C GLU A 150 20.13 8.74 2.16
N LEU A 151 20.27 8.46 0.86
CA LEU A 151 21.54 8.59 0.15
C LEU A 151 22.04 10.03 0.12
N LEU A 152 21.16 11.00 -0.11
CA LEU A 152 21.50 12.43 -0.06
C LEU A 152 21.91 12.85 1.35
N GLY A 153 21.22 12.37 2.39
CA GLY A 153 21.60 12.59 3.79
C GLY A 153 22.98 12.02 4.11
N LEU A 154 23.24 10.79 3.66
CA LEU A 154 24.54 10.13 3.85
C LEU A 154 25.67 10.88 3.13
N LEU A 155 25.44 11.33 1.89
CA LEU A 155 26.42 12.13 1.14
C LEU A 155 26.69 13.48 1.80
N ALA A 156 25.64 14.17 2.29
CA ALA A 156 25.80 15.42 3.03
C ALA A 156 26.62 15.21 4.31
N ALA A 157 26.32 14.17 5.07
CA ALA A 157 27.08 13.80 6.27
C ALA A 157 28.55 13.50 5.95
N LEU A 158 28.81 12.76 4.87
CA LEU A 158 30.16 12.44 4.40
C LEU A 158 30.93 13.71 4.07
N ILE A 159 30.32 14.67 3.36
CA ILE A 159 30.97 15.95 3.00
C ILE A 159 31.31 16.75 4.27
N VAL A 160 30.34 16.86 5.21
CA VAL A 160 30.60 17.56 6.49
C VAL A 160 31.73 16.92 7.28
N LEU A 161 31.72 15.58 7.40
CA LEU A 161 32.78 14.85 8.10
C LEU A 161 34.14 15.05 7.42
N MET A 162 34.18 15.05 6.07
CA MET A 162 35.41 15.26 5.32
C MET A 162 35.98 16.68 5.53
N VAL A 163 35.11 17.68 5.61
CA VAL A 163 35.51 19.07 5.91
C VAL A 163 36.06 19.21 7.33
N VAL A 164 35.38 18.56 8.30
CA VAL A 164 35.78 18.62 9.72
C VAL A 164 37.08 17.89 10.00
N PHE A 165 37.19 16.65 9.54
CA PHE A 165 38.34 15.79 9.82
C PHE A 165 39.53 16.03 8.87
N ARG A 166 39.30 16.63 7.71
CA ARG A 166 40.34 16.95 6.68
C ARG A 166 41.17 15.76 6.20
N THR A 167 40.80 14.52 6.58
CA THR A 167 41.47 13.30 6.17
C THR A 167 40.44 12.22 5.86
N PHE A 168 40.66 11.52 4.77
CA PHE A 168 39.77 10.44 4.34
C PHE A 168 39.70 9.29 5.37
N VAL A 169 40.86 8.95 5.97
CA VAL A 169 40.94 7.88 6.99
C VAL A 169 40.10 8.24 8.24
N ALA A 170 40.24 9.46 8.75
CA ALA A 170 39.45 9.88 9.93
C ALA A 170 37.96 9.96 9.66
N THR A 171 37.57 10.31 8.42
CA THR A 171 36.17 10.33 7.99
C THR A 171 35.56 8.92 7.85
N SER A 172 36.36 7.95 7.42
CA SER A 172 35.88 6.58 7.22
C SER A 172 35.58 5.82 8.51
N ILE A 173 36.21 6.16 9.63
CA ILE A 173 36.03 5.48 10.92
C ILE A 173 34.57 5.57 11.43
N PRO A 174 33.96 6.77 11.60
CA PRO A 174 32.60 6.87 12.07
C PRO A 174 31.57 6.23 11.08
N ILE A 175 31.85 6.31 9.79
CA ILE A 175 30.98 5.67 8.78
C ILE A 175 31.04 4.15 8.88
N ALA A 176 32.26 3.58 8.99
CA ALA A 176 32.43 2.15 9.19
C ALA A 176 31.76 1.66 10.48
N LEU A 177 31.84 2.43 11.57
CA LEU A 177 31.16 2.12 12.82
C LEU A 177 29.63 2.17 12.66
N ALA A 178 29.08 3.19 11.99
CA ALA A 178 27.66 3.29 11.73
C ALA A 178 27.15 2.11 10.87
N LEU A 179 27.84 1.79 9.78
CA LEU A 179 27.49 0.65 8.92
C LEU A 179 27.56 -0.69 9.65
N THR A 180 28.59 -0.89 10.50
CA THR A 180 28.67 -2.12 11.30
C THR A 180 27.60 -2.20 12.36
N ALA A 181 27.20 -1.07 12.97
CA ALA A 181 26.11 -1.04 13.94
C ALA A 181 24.77 -1.40 13.28
N VAL A 182 24.46 -0.78 12.14
CA VAL A 182 23.24 -1.07 11.36
C VAL A 182 23.25 -2.53 10.91
N ALA A 183 24.33 -3.02 10.32
CA ALA A 183 24.44 -4.40 9.88
C ALA A 183 24.24 -5.40 11.06
N THR A 184 24.80 -5.09 12.22
CA THR A 184 24.63 -5.92 13.42
C THR A 184 23.19 -5.89 13.92
N ALA A 185 22.52 -4.73 13.90
CA ALA A 185 21.12 -4.60 14.29
C ALA A 185 20.20 -5.42 13.37
N PHE A 186 20.38 -5.32 12.05
CA PHE A 186 19.62 -6.15 11.09
C PHE A 186 19.92 -7.66 11.29
N LEU A 187 21.18 -8.05 11.49
CA LEU A 187 21.53 -9.45 11.74
C LEU A 187 20.80 -9.99 12.99
N LEU A 188 20.79 -9.24 14.08
CA LEU A 188 20.07 -9.60 15.30
C LEU A 188 18.56 -9.68 15.07
N LEU A 189 18.01 -8.72 14.32
CA LEU A 189 16.57 -8.71 13.98
C LEU A 189 16.19 -9.96 13.17
N PHE A 190 16.96 -10.32 12.16
CA PHE A 190 16.71 -11.53 11.36
C PHE A 190 16.86 -12.84 12.19
N ILE A 191 17.79 -12.87 13.13
CA ILE A 191 17.90 -14.00 14.05
C ILE A 191 16.67 -14.08 14.96
N LEU A 192 16.18 -12.96 15.48
CA LEU A 192 14.96 -12.92 16.27
C LEU A 192 13.73 -13.29 15.44
N ALA A 193 13.60 -12.78 14.21
CA ALA A 193 12.53 -13.12 13.29
C ALA A 193 12.49 -14.62 12.95
N GLY A 194 13.63 -15.32 13.00
CA GLY A 194 13.70 -16.77 12.89
C GLY A 194 13.18 -17.52 14.14
N LEU A 195 13.08 -16.86 15.28
CA LEU A 195 12.67 -17.46 16.56
C LEU A 195 11.24 -17.08 16.97
N THR A 196 10.78 -15.89 16.61
CA THR A 196 9.48 -15.31 16.95
C THR A 196 8.94 -14.47 15.81
N ASP A 197 7.62 -14.31 15.74
CA ASP A 197 7.00 -13.41 14.78
C ASP A 197 7.32 -11.95 15.15
N ILE A 198 7.72 -11.17 14.17
CA ILE A 198 8.11 -9.77 14.34
C ILE A 198 7.30 -8.96 13.33
N ASN A 199 6.79 -7.80 13.79
CA ASN A 199 6.03 -6.89 12.93
C ASN A 199 6.93 -6.33 11.80
N THR A 200 6.40 -6.26 10.58
CA THR A 200 7.10 -5.76 9.38
C THR A 200 7.56 -4.31 9.49
N ILE A 201 6.99 -3.50 10.39
CA ILE A 201 7.45 -2.13 10.67
C ILE A 201 8.77 -2.12 11.44
N THR A 202 9.13 -3.21 12.13
CA THR A 202 10.34 -3.27 12.98
C THR A 202 11.65 -2.99 12.21
N PRO A 203 11.88 -3.54 11.00
CA PRO A 203 13.06 -3.18 10.19
C PRO A 203 13.14 -1.69 9.87
N LEU A 204 11.99 -1.06 9.60
CA LEU A 204 11.91 0.38 9.33
C LEU A 204 12.34 1.19 10.55
N LEU A 205 11.86 0.84 11.74
CA LEU A 205 12.26 1.50 12.98
C LEU A 205 13.75 1.32 13.28
N VAL A 206 14.32 0.15 12.99
CA VAL A 206 15.75 -0.13 13.14
C VAL A 206 16.59 0.73 12.18
N SER A 207 16.09 1.01 10.98
CA SER A 207 16.79 1.85 10.00
C SER A 207 16.79 3.34 10.37
N MET A 208 15.87 3.78 11.26
CA MET A 208 15.75 5.18 11.69
C MET A 208 16.65 5.56 12.87
N ILE A 209 17.30 4.59 13.51
CA ILE A 209 18.21 4.78 14.65
C ILE A 209 19.66 4.90 14.17
#